data_b3b850759d802d8b900424dc3200ab4a
#
_entry.id   b3b850759d802d8b900424dc3200ab4a
#
_cell.length_a   1.000
_cell.length_b   1.000
_cell.length_c   1.000
_cell.angle_alpha   90.00
_cell.angle_beta   90.00
_cell.angle_gamma   90.00
#
_symmetry.space_group_name_H-M   'P 1'
#
loop_
_entity.id
_entity.type
_entity.pdbx_description
1 polymer ?
#
loop_
_entity_poly.entity_id
_entity_poly.type
_entity_poly.pdbx_seq_one_letter_code
_entity_poly.pdbx_strand_id
1 'polypeptide(L)'
;MFKSKQIFTAIIFVALSLVILITANITKDIPLKDLKSEFKNESSRFVEVDGILVHYTDEGEGTPIILLHGTGASLHTWDLWAEKLKENYRVLRITLPGFGLSGPRLDKRYEIKDYVNLLDSFV
;
A
#
# COMPACT_ATOMS: atom_id res chain seq x y z
N MET A 1 -12.26 21.48 -50.56
CA MET A 1 -10.92 21.62 -49.94
C MET A 1 -10.97 22.29 -48.57
N PHE A 2 -11.81 23.30 -48.32
CA PHE A 2 -11.95 23.96 -47.02
C PHE A 2 -12.51 23.03 -45.90
N LYS A 3 -13.49 22.18 -46.20
CA LYS A 3 -14.11 21.25 -45.20
C LYS A 3 -13.13 20.24 -44.60
N SER A 4 -12.17 19.72 -45.34
CA SER A 4 -11.20 18.74 -44.83
C SER A 4 -10.21 19.36 -43.82
N LYS A 5 -9.76 20.60 -44.05
CA LYS A 5 -8.89 21.32 -43.13
C LYS A 5 -9.61 21.63 -41.81
N GLN A 6 -10.89 22.02 -41.86
CA GLN A 6 -11.68 22.28 -40.66
C GLN A 6 -11.91 21.02 -39.83
N ILE A 7 -12.17 19.90 -40.48
CA ILE A 7 -12.30 18.59 -39.80
C ILE A 7 -10.98 18.20 -39.14
N PHE A 8 -9.86 18.35 -39.85
CA PHE A 8 -8.55 18.04 -39.32
C PHE A 8 -8.19 18.91 -38.11
N THR A 9 -8.48 20.20 -38.17
CA THR A 9 -8.28 21.11 -37.04
C THR A 9 -9.15 20.73 -35.83
N ALA A 10 -10.42 20.37 -36.06
CA ALA A 10 -11.31 19.93 -34.99
C ALA A 10 -10.80 18.64 -34.31
N ILE A 11 -10.30 17.69 -35.09
CA ILE A 11 -9.71 16.47 -34.55
C ILE A 11 -8.51 16.77 -33.66
N ILE A 12 -7.62 17.68 -34.07
CA ILE A 12 -6.47 18.11 -33.27
C ILE A 12 -6.94 18.73 -31.94
N PHE A 13 -7.93 19.62 -31.96
CA PHE A 13 -8.46 20.23 -30.74
C PHE A 13 -9.06 19.20 -29.80
N VAL A 14 -9.82 18.24 -30.30
CA VAL A 14 -10.37 17.14 -29.48
C VAL A 14 -9.26 16.28 -28.87
N ALA A 15 -8.24 15.93 -29.66
CA ALA A 15 -7.10 15.15 -29.18
C ALA A 15 -6.31 15.88 -28.09
N LEU A 16 -6.03 17.18 -28.28
CA LEU A 16 -5.37 18.03 -27.30
C LEU A 16 -6.18 18.15 -26.00
N SER A 17 -7.49 18.37 -26.14
CA SER A 17 -8.39 18.43 -24.97
C SER A 17 -8.40 17.12 -24.19
N LEU A 18 -8.39 15.99 -24.88
CA LEU A 18 -8.33 14.66 -24.26
C LEU A 18 -7.00 14.44 -23.52
N VAL A 19 -5.88 14.84 -24.12
CA VAL A 19 -4.56 14.78 -23.49
C VAL A 19 -4.52 15.65 -22.24
N ILE A 20 -5.04 16.87 -22.28
CA ILE A 20 -5.10 17.76 -21.13
C ILE A 20 -5.98 17.16 -20.03
N LEU A 21 -7.14 16.60 -20.37
CA LEU A 21 -8.02 15.93 -19.42
C LEU A 21 -7.33 14.73 -18.75
N ILE A 22 -6.61 13.92 -19.50
CA ILE A 22 -5.88 12.77 -18.96
C ILE A 22 -4.77 13.25 -18.03
N THR A 23 -3.94 14.21 -18.47
CA THR A 23 -2.81 14.71 -17.66
C THR A 23 -3.25 15.47 -16.41
N ALA A 24 -4.38 16.17 -16.46
CA ALA A 24 -4.94 16.87 -15.30
C ALA A 24 -5.50 15.92 -14.22
N ASN A 25 -5.83 14.68 -14.61
CA ASN A 25 -6.33 13.65 -13.67
C ASN A 25 -5.26 12.64 -13.24
N ILE A 26 -4.01 12.79 -13.65
CA ILE A 26 -2.91 11.98 -13.12
C ILE A 26 -2.61 12.47 -11.70
N THR A 27 -3.04 11.72 -10.70
CA THR A 27 -2.62 11.92 -9.32
C THR A 27 -1.16 11.53 -9.18
N LYS A 28 -0.35 12.42 -8.62
CA LYS A 28 1.04 12.11 -8.28
C LYS A 28 1.06 11.15 -7.09
N ASP A 29 1.99 10.20 -7.10
CA ASP A 29 2.25 9.38 -5.94
C ASP A 29 2.58 10.24 -4.73
N ILE A 30 2.00 9.89 -3.58
CA ILE A 30 2.30 10.55 -2.32
C ILE A 30 3.65 10.03 -1.83
N PRO A 31 4.63 10.89 -1.54
CA PRO A 31 5.92 10.46 -1.03
C PRO A 31 5.78 9.62 0.25
N LEU A 32 6.52 8.53 0.37
CA LEU A 32 6.47 7.64 1.54
C LEU A 32 6.71 8.38 2.86
N LYS A 33 7.50 9.46 2.84
CA LYS A 33 7.73 10.30 4.02
C LYS A 33 6.43 10.93 4.53
N ASP A 34 5.59 11.41 3.62
CA ASP A 34 4.32 12.08 3.97
C ASP A 34 3.32 11.04 4.47
N LEU A 35 3.26 9.86 3.80
CA LEU A 35 2.46 8.72 4.28
C LEU A 35 2.90 8.27 5.68
N LYS A 36 4.21 8.18 5.94
CA LYS A 36 4.71 7.82 7.28
C LYS A 36 4.30 8.85 8.35
N SER A 37 4.27 10.14 8.03
CA SER A 37 3.87 11.17 8.99
C SER A 37 2.38 11.10 9.33
N GLU A 38 1.55 10.62 8.42
CA GLU A 38 0.10 10.53 8.57
C GLU A 38 -0.36 9.20 9.19
N PHE A 39 0.22 8.07 8.75
CA PHE A 39 -0.26 6.73 9.09
C PHE A 39 0.60 5.97 10.10
N LYS A 40 1.75 6.51 10.50
CA LYS A 40 2.55 5.94 11.58
C LYS A 40 1.95 6.34 12.93
N ASN A 41 1.71 5.36 13.81
CA ASN A 41 1.33 5.56 15.21
C ASN A 41 2.48 5.16 16.16
N GLU A 42 2.26 5.29 17.47
CA GLU A 42 3.26 4.98 18.50
C GLU A 42 3.67 3.49 18.53
N SER A 43 2.74 2.60 18.16
CA SER A 43 2.99 1.15 18.09
C SER A 43 3.65 0.73 16.78
N SER A 44 3.76 1.62 15.78
CA SER A 44 4.35 1.31 14.47
C SER A 44 5.82 0.96 14.58
N ARG A 45 6.17 -0.20 14.05
CA ARG A 45 7.54 -0.72 13.97
C ARG A 45 7.87 -1.07 12.52
N PHE A 46 9.16 -1.11 12.23
CA PHE A 46 9.68 -1.47 10.91
C PHE A 46 10.82 -2.46 11.07
N VAL A 47 10.80 -3.51 10.28
CA VAL A 47 11.87 -4.51 10.20
C VAL A 47 12.17 -4.82 8.74
N GLU A 48 13.42 -5.10 8.43
CA GLU A 48 13.81 -5.58 7.12
C GLU A 48 13.74 -7.11 7.08
N VAL A 49 12.93 -7.64 6.16
CA VAL A 49 12.75 -9.08 5.93
C VAL A 49 13.01 -9.33 4.44
N ASP A 50 13.98 -10.14 4.12
CA ASP A 50 14.38 -10.48 2.74
C ASP A 50 14.59 -9.24 1.84
N GLY A 51 15.19 -8.17 2.41
CA GLY A 51 15.43 -6.90 1.70
C GLY A 51 14.18 -6.03 1.53
N ILE A 52 13.08 -6.35 2.21
CA ILE A 52 11.84 -5.60 2.17
C ILE A 52 11.60 -4.95 3.53
N LEU A 53 11.41 -3.63 3.57
CA LEU A 53 11.01 -2.95 4.79
C LEU A 53 9.55 -3.26 5.10
N VAL A 54 9.30 -4.00 6.17
CA VAL A 54 7.96 -4.42 6.60
C VAL A 54 7.48 -3.54 7.75
N HIS A 55 6.31 -2.94 7.59
CA HIS A 55 5.62 -2.19 8.65
C HIS A 55 4.74 -3.14 9.46
N TYR A 56 4.87 -3.12 10.78
CA TYR A 56 4.09 -3.96 11.68
C TYR A 56 3.84 -3.28 13.03
N THR A 57 2.93 -3.84 13.82
CA THR A 57 2.78 -3.56 15.25
C THR A 57 2.86 -4.86 16.03
N ASP A 58 3.32 -4.78 17.29
CA ASP A 58 3.43 -5.89 18.23
C ASP A 58 2.95 -5.38 19.58
N GLU A 59 1.76 -5.79 20.00
CA GLU A 59 1.03 -5.25 21.15
C GLU A 59 0.42 -6.37 21.99
N GLY A 60 0.37 -6.15 23.32
CA GLY A 60 -0.12 -7.16 24.28
C GLY A 60 0.91 -8.26 24.56
N GLU A 61 0.51 -9.22 25.39
CA GLU A 61 1.32 -10.35 25.83
C GLU A 61 0.54 -11.66 25.77
N GLY A 62 1.23 -12.80 25.82
CA GLY A 62 0.61 -14.13 25.81
C GLY A 62 0.70 -14.84 24.47
N THR A 63 -0.29 -15.64 24.14
CA THR A 63 -0.31 -16.43 22.90
C THR A 63 -0.33 -15.49 21.68
N PRO A 64 0.62 -15.66 20.74
CA PRO A 64 0.70 -14.76 19.58
C PRO A 64 -0.44 -14.99 18.58
N ILE A 65 -1.00 -13.92 18.09
CA ILE A 65 -1.96 -13.88 16.97
C ILE A 65 -1.39 -12.96 15.90
N ILE A 66 -1.34 -13.43 14.66
CA ILE A 66 -0.94 -12.64 13.51
C ILE A 66 -2.19 -12.23 12.72
N LEU A 67 -2.37 -10.93 12.50
CA LEU A 67 -3.47 -10.36 11.74
C LEU A 67 -2.95 -9.83 10.41
N LEU A 68 -3.45 -10.40 9.32
CA LEU A 68 -3.09 -10.04 7.95
C LEU A 68 -4.28 -9.39 7.25
N HIS A 69 -4.03 -8.28 6.59
CA HIS A 69 -5.05 -7.56 5.83
C HIS A 69 -5.25 -8.13 4.42
N GLY A 70 -6.34 -7.76 3.77
CA GLY A 70 -6.64 -8.10 2.37
C GLY A 70 -6.09 -7.05 1.37
N THR A 71 -6.41 -7.24 0.10
CA THR A 71 -6.03 -6.35 -0.99
C THR A 71 -6.55 -4.92 -0.77
N GLY A 72 -5.69 -3.94 -1.03
CA GLY A 72 -6.04 -2.52 -0.91
C GLY A 72 -6.17 -1.99 0.52
N ALA A 73 -5.70 -2.75 1.51
CA ALA A 73 -5.75 -2.40 2.92
C ALA A 73 -4.35 -2.33 3.56
N SER A 74 -4.28 -2.17 4.87
CA SER A 74 -3.07 -2.19 5.68
C SER A 74 -3.37 -2.76 7.07
N LEU A 75 -2.38 -2.81 7.94
CA LEU A 75 -2.56 -3.26 9.33
C LEU A 75 -3.64 -2.47 10.10
N HIS A 76 -3.94 -1.23 9.70
CA HIS A 76 -4.98 -0.40 10.32
C HIS A 76 -6.40 -0.94 10.18
N THR A 77 -6.64 -1.87 9.25
CA THR A 77 -7.91 -2.61 9.17
C THR A 77 -8.26 -3.29 10.49
N TRP A 78 -7.26 -3.62 11.28
CA TRP A 78 -7.39 -4.39 12.51
C TRP A 78 -7.34 -3.55 13.79
N ASP A 79 -7.33 -2.20 13.72
CA ASP A 79 -7.13 -1.34 14.89
C ASP A 79 -8.14 -1.66 16.01
N LEU A 80 -9.43 -1.71 15.69
CA LEU A 80 -10.48 -2.01 16.69
C LEU A 80 -10.41 -3.43 17.24
N TRP A 81 -9.97 -4.40 16.43
CA TRP A 81 -9.79 -5.79 16.88
C TRP A 81 -8.57 -5.90 17.77
N ALA A 82 -7.47 -5.27 17.41
CA ALA A 82 -6.23 -5.30 18.18
C ALA A 82 -6.43 -4.74 19.58
N GLU A 83 -7.19 -3.63 19.73
CA GLU A 83 -7.53 -3.05 21.02
C GLU A 83 -8.19 -4.04 21.99
N LYS A 84 -9.00 -4.96 21.47
CA LYS A 84 -9.67 -6.00 22.26
C LYS A 84 -8.81 -7.23 22.47
N LEU A 85 -8.11 -7.65 21.44
CA LEU A 85 -7.31 -8.89 21.48
C LEU A 85 -6.08 -8.73 22.35
N LYS A 86 -5.43 -7.54 22.38
CA LYS A 86 -4.21 -7.30 23.16
C LYS A 86 -4.39 -7.41 24.68
N GLU A 87 -5.63 -7.44 25.16
CA GLU A 87 -5.93 -7.66 26.58
C GLU A 87 -5.56 -9.09 27.03
N ASN A 88 -5.57 -10.08 26.09
CA ASN A 88 -5.36 -11.50 26.40
C ASN A 88 -4.33 -12.19 25.48
N TYR A 89 -3.88 -11.51 24.43
CA TYR A 89 -3.01 -12.08 23.41
C TYR A 89 -1.89 -11.11 23.04
N ARG A 90 -0.78 -11.64 22.55
CA ARG A 90 0.22 -10.87 21.83
C ARG A 90 -0.23 -10.71 20.38
N VAL A 91 -0.58 -9.51 19.97
CA VAL A 91 -1.16 -9.24 18.65
C VAL A 91 -0.12 -8.61 17.73
N LEU A 92 0.26 -9.35 16.69
CA LEU A 92 1.10 -8.87 15.62
C LEU A 92 0.22 -8.51 14.42
N ARG A 93 0.27 -7.26 13.99
CA ARG A 93 -0.40 -6.80 12.76
C ARG A 93 0.66 -6.47 11.75
N ILE A 94 0.55 -7.01 10.55
CA ILE A 94 1.58 -6.87 9.51
C ILE A 94 0.95 -6.21 8.29
N THR A 95 1.61 -5.17 7.78
CA THR A 95 1.29 -4.63 6.45
C THR A 95 2.09 -5.41 5.41
N LEU A 96 1.39 -6.10 4.52
CA LEU A 96 2.01 -6.91 3.48
C LEU A 96 2.83 -6.04 2.49
N PRO A 97 3.91 -6.57 1.89
CA PRO A 97 4.71 -5.88 0.90
C PRO A 97 3.89 -5.30 -0.25
N GLY A 98 4.19 -4.07 -0.65
CA GLY A 98 3.48 -3.35 -1.70
C GLY A 98 2.20 -2.66 -1.23
N PHE A 99 1.90 -2.70 0.08
CA PHE A 99 0.74 -2.02 0.67
C PHE A 99 1.19 -1.06 1.79
N GLY A 100 0.38 -0.04 2.05
CA GLY A 100 0.54 0.91 3.14
C GLY A 100 1.97 1.43 3.28
N LEU A 101 2.57 1.26 4.47
CA LEU A 101 3.93 1.72 4.76
C LEU A 101 5.01 0.65 4.55
N SER A 102 4.65 -0.56 4.12
CA SER A 102 5.62 -1.58 3.73
C SER A 102 6.19 -1.31 2.35
N GLY A 103 7.49 -1.59 2.19
CA GLY A 103 8.18 -1.45 0.93
C GLY A 103 7.67 -2.41 -0.15
N PRO A 104 7.88 -2.09 -1.42
CA PRO A 104 7.58 -3.01 -2.51
C PRO A 104 8.62 -4.13 -2.58
N ARG A 105 8.24 -5.25 -3.17
CA ARG A 105 9.18 -6.30 -3.55
C ARG A 105 10.04 -5.85 -4.74
N LEU A 106 11.32 -6.09 -4.67
CA LEU A 106 12.26 -5.73 -5.75
C LEU A 106 12.00 -6.51 -7.03
N ASP A 107 11.60 -7.78 -6.90
CA ASP A 107 11.28 -8.68 -8.03
C ASP A 107 9.86 -8.47 -8.57
N LYS A 108 9.08 -7.59 -7.96
CA LYS A 108 7.68 -7.25 -8.32
C LYS A 108 6.73 -8.46 -8.37
N ARG A 109 7.09 -9.56 -7.72
CA ARG A 109 6.22 -10.74 -7.59
C ARG A 109 5.39 -10.64 -6.34
N TYR A 110 4.09 -10.93 -6.46
CA TYR A 110 3.11 -10.84 -5.39
C TYR A 110 2.17 -12.05 -5.42
N GLU A 111 2.74 -13.26 -5.57
CA GLU A 111 2.00 -14.50 -5.48
C GLU A 111 1.81 -14.91 -4.01
N ILE A 112 0.81 -15.73 -3.72
CA ILE A 112 0.52 -16.19 -2.36
C ILE A 112 1.75 -16.80 -1.70
N LYS A 113 2.54 -17.60 -2.44
CA LYS A 113 3.77 -18.21 -1.93
C LYS A 113 4.83 -17.18 -1.50
N ASP A 114 4.89 -16.02 -2.16
CA ASP A 114 5.85 -14.97 -1.82
C ASP A 114 5.50 -14.31 -0.48
N TYR A 115 4.21 -14.17 -0.18
CA TYR A 115 3.75 -13.70 1.13
C TYR A 115 3.96 -14.75 2.23
N VAL A 116 3.71 -16.03 1.93
CA VAL A 116 3.97 -17.14 2.88
C VAL A 116 5.45 -17.18 3.26
N ASN A 117 6.36 -17.13 2.29
CA ASN A 117 7.79 -17.13 2.54
C ASN A 117 8.23 -15.93 3.39
N LEU A 118 7.69 -14.75 3.10
CA LEU A 118 7.98 -13.54 3.89
C LEU A 118 7.51 -13.70 5.34
N LEU A 119 6.32 -14.26 5.56
CA LEU A 119 5.81 -14.49 6.91
C LEU A 119 6.65 -15.52 7.67
N ASP A 120 7.11 -16.57 7.00
CA ASP A 120 8.00 -17.58 7.58
C ASP A 120 9.36 -16.98 7.98
N SER A 121 9.85 -16.03 7.19
CA SER A 121 11.08 -15.27 7.52
C SER A 121 10.86 -14.20 8.60
N PHE A 122 9.61 -13.73 8.79
CA PHE A 122 9.27 -12.69 9.76
C PHE A 122 9.14 -13.24 11.18
N VAL A 123 8.63 -14.47 11.35
CA VAL A 123 8.38 -15.10 12.66
C VAL A 123 9.59 -15.87 13.18
#